data_a19c8522e97a809340d2cb4b346aab48
#
_entry.id   a19c8522e97a809340d2cb4b346aab48
#
_cell.length_a   1.000
_cell.length_b   1.000
_cell.length_c   1.000
_cell.angle_alpha   90.00
_cell.angle_beta   90.00
_cell.angle_gamma   90.00
#
_symmetry.space_group_name_H-M   'P 1'
#
loop_
_entity.id
_entity.type
_entity.pdbx_description
1 polymer ?
#
loop_
_entity_poly.entity_id
_entity_poly.type
_entity_poly.pdbx_seq_one_letter_code
_entity_poly.pdbx_strand_id
1 'polypeptide(L)'
;MANPHILAAIARSWADEASHGKKLLDLSCGAGHTAQILARQGFKVTATDYSPPPPMPNEIHRVGGVDLNAFLPFKSGSFDAVNLVEVIEHIENQPQLIREIARVLKPEGVVLISTPNILNVHSRLRFLFTGFLRGRVRPAHYTSAPGQAPNIYLLHFYELYYLLFHYGFEIRELRKTKIKFAPLFFTIVFYPMMWLFSLEAVVRAEKDPVQRGYNWRILKWLFSWPLLLSDNIVVKAKHCANSVSSKAK
;
A
#
# COMPACT_ATOMS: atom_id res chain seq x y z
N MET A 1 -8.42 0.39 16.78
CA MET A 1 -8.27 -1.09 16.78
C MET A 1 -8.08 -1.50 15.32
N ALA A 2 -7.03 -2.23 14.98
CA ALA A 2 -6.76 -2.62 13.59
C ALA A 2 -7.90 -3.51 13.04
N ASN A 3 -8.30 -3.27 11.79
CA ASN A 3 -9.37 -4.00 11.14
C ASN A 3 -8.98 -5.49 10.98
N PRO A 4 -9.75 -6.46 11.52
CA PRO A 4 -9.39 -7.89 11.48
C PRO A 4 -9.24 -8.44 10.05
N HIS A 5 -9.97 -7.89 9.08
CA HIS A 5 -9.84 -8.29 7.68
C HIS A 5 -8.51 -7.85 7.06
N ILE A 6 -7.99 -6.70 7.47
CA ILE A 6 -6.66 -6.22 7.05
C ILE A 6 -5.59 -7.10 7.68
N LEU A 7 -5.66 -7.33 8.99
CA LEU A 7 -4.71 -8.21 9.69
C LEU A 7 -4.65 -9.61 9.09
N ALA A 8 -5.81 -10.19 8.76
CA ALA A 8 -5.87 -11.50 8.11
C ALA A 8 -5.25 -11.49 6.69
N ALA A 9 -5.46 -10.42 5.93
CA ALA A 9 -4.85 -10.29 4.60
C ALA A 9 -3.32 -10.17 4.69
N ILE A 10 -2.82 -9.38 5.63
CA ILE A 10 -1.39 -9.20 5.90
C ILE A 10 -0.76 -10.53 6.32
N ALA A 11 -1.36 -11.20 7.32
CA ALA A 11 -0.86 -12.49 7.80
C ALA A 11 -0.74 -13.53 6.66
N ARG A 12 -1.73 -13.58 5.77
CA ARG A 12 -1.70 -14.47 4.59
C ARG A 12 -0.62 -14.06 3.58
N SER A 13 -0.44 -12.75 3.33
CA SER A 13 0.58 -12.28 2.38
C SER A 13 1.99 -12.60 2.85
N TRP A 14 2.25 -12.56 4.15
CA TRP A 14 3.54 -12.91 4.70
C TRP A 14 3.73 -14.43 4.93
N ALA A 15 2.64 -15.21 5.05
CA ALA A 15 2.73 -16.66 5.23
C ALA A 15 3.40 -17.38 4.03
N ASP A 16 3.29 -16.78 2.83
CA ASP A 16 3.90 -17.32 1.61
C ASP A 16 5.42 -17.01 1.51
N GLU A 17 5.97 -16.22 2.44
CA GLU A 17 7.40 -15.88 2.48
C GLU A 17 8.15 -16.80 3.44
N ALA A 18 9.34 -17.23 3.01
CA ALA A 18 10.28 -17.88 3.92
C ALA A 18 10.73 -16.85 4.99
N SER A 19 10.04 -16.82 6.14
CA SER A 19 10.14 -15.76 7.16
C SER A 19 11.20 -16.03 8.22
N HIS A 20 11.57 -17.29 8.42
CA HIS A 20 12.41 -17.71 9.55
C HIS A 20 13.74 -16.96 9.61
N GLY A 21 13.92 -16.17 10.67
CA GLY A 21 15.13 -15.39 10.92
C GLY A 21 15.31 -14.12 10.07
N LYS A 22 14.42 -13.85 9.10
CA LYS A 22 14.46 -12.62 8.30
C LYS A 22 14.13 -11.41 9.16
N LYS A 23 14.84 -10.31 8.94
CA LYS A 23 14.61 -9.02 9.61
C LYS A 23 13.48 -8.26 8.92
N LEU A 24 12.44 -7.95 9.67
CA LEU A 24 11.30 -7.18 9.20
C LEU A 24 11.17 -5.87 9.98
N LEU A 25 10.97 -4.78 9.25
CA LEU A 25 10.67 -3.45 9.79
C LEU A 25 9.17 -3.20 9.67
N ASP A 26 8.47 -3.03 10.81
CA ASP A 26 7.06 -2.65 10.88
C ASP A 26 6.96 -1.15 11.17
N LEU A 27 6.64 -0.37 10.13
CA LEU A 27 6.60 1.08 10.19
C LEU A 27 5.24 1.57 10.71
N SER A 28 5.29 2.42 11.75
CA SER A 28 4.09 2.93 12.45
C SER A 28 3.18 1.81 12.95
N CYS A 29 3.73 1.01 13.85
CA CYS A 29 3.12 -0.24 14.34
C CYS A 29 1.85 -0.03 15.19
N GLY A 30 1.56 1.21 15.63
CA GLY A 30 0.43 1.53 16.48
C GLY A 30 0.36 0.65 17.73
N ALA A 31 -0.73 -0.09 17.90
CA ALA A 31 -0.92 -1.03 19.01
C ALA A 31 -0.09 -2.33 18.90
N GLY A 32 0.73 -2.49 17.87
CA GLY A 32 1.65 -3.63 17.71
C GLY A 32 0.99 -4.95 17.27
N HIS A 33 -0.27 -4.94 16.87
CA HIS A 33 -0.95 -6.17 16.47
C HIS A 33 -0.27 -6.85 15.28
N THR A 34 0.15 -6.07 14.30
CA THR A 34 0.84 -6.57 13.10
C THR A 34 2.20 -7.12 13.46
N ALA A 35 2.98 -6.37 14.25
CA ALA A 35 4.31 -6.78 14.72
C ALA A 35 4.27 -8.14 15.43
N GLN A 36 3.27 -8.36 16.31
CA GLN A 36 3.11 -9.62 17.03
C GLN A 36 2.74 -10.79 16.09
N ILE A 37 1.86 -10.55 15.10
CA ILE A 37 1.52 -11.58 14.11
C ILE A 37 2.76 -11.99 13.32
N LEU A 38 3.56 -11.02 12.89
CA LEU A 38 4.76 -11.26 12.09
C LEU A 38 5.88 -11.94 12.89
N ALA A 39 6.05 -11.60 14.17
CA ALA A 39 6.98 -12.28 15.06
C ALA A 39 6.60 -13.77 15.25
N ARG A 40 5.29 -14.07 15.42
CA ARG A 40 4.79 -15.46 15.47
C ARG A 40 5.01 -16.24 14.16
N GLN A 41 5.11 -15.56 13.03
CA GLN A 41 5.45 -16.14 11.73
C GLN A 41 6.96 -16.37 11.54
N GLY A 42 7.80 -16.03 12.54
CA GLY A 42 9.24 -16.28 12.54
C GLY A 42 10.11 -15.12 12.08
N PHE A 43 9.54 -13.94 11.82
CA PHE A 43 10.34 -12.75 11.54
C PHE A 43 11.01 -12.20 12.81
N LYS A 44 12.24 -11.67 12.65
CA LYS A 44 12.87 -10.79 13.64
C LYS A 44 12.35 -9.38 13.41
N VAL A 45 11.33 -8.97 14.20
CA VAL A 45 10.59 -7.72 13.98
C VAL A 45 11.24 -6.56 14.71
N THR A 46 11.44 -5.46 13.98
CA THR A 46 11.66 -4.12 14.52
C THR A 46 10.40 -3.30 14.32
N ALA A 47 9.69 -2.99 15.39
CA ALA A 47 8.46 -2.21 15.38
C ALA A 47 8.77 -0.74 15.69
N THR A 48 8.32 0.16 14.83
CA THR A 48 8.57 1.61 14.98
C THR A 48 7.27 2.40 15.07
N ASP A 49 7.32 3.55 15.72
CA ASP A 49 6.23 4.52 15.71
C ASP A 49 6.78 5.93 15.97
N TYR A 50 5.98 6.96 15.67
CA TYR A 50 6.30 8.34 16.04
C TYR A 50 6.32 8.49 17.58
N SER A 51 5.31 7.96 18.26
CA SER A 51 5.28 7.83 19.71
C SER A 51 6.03 6.55 20.15
N PRO A 52 6.47 6.44 21.42
CA PRO A 52 7.02 5.18 21.92
C PRO A 52 6.03 4.03 21.73
N PRO A 53 6.41 2.94 21.00
CA PRO A 53 5.54 1.80 20.83
C PRO A 53 5.11 1.18 22.17
N PRO A 54 3.89 0.64 22.27
CA PRO A 54 3.39 0.03 23.50
C PRO A 54 4.25 -1.16 23.92
N PRO A 55 4.13 -1.65 25.17
CA PRO A 55 4.77 -2.89 25.59
C PRO A 55 4.41 -4.05 24.66
N MET A 56 5.42 -4.77 24.21
CA MET A 56 5.31 -5.93 23.32
C MET A 56 6.22 -7.05 23.85
N PRO A 57 6.05 -8.31 23.37
CA PRO A 57 6.97 -9.40 23.68
C PRO A 57 8.44 -9.01 23.45
N ASN A 58 9.34 -9.50 24.29
CA ASN A 58 10.77 -9.11 24.31
C ASN A 58 11.53 -9.40 23.01
N GLU A 59 11.03 -10.34 22.20
CA GLU A 59 11.58 -10.69 20.90
C GLU A 59 11.34 -9.59 19.82
N ILE A 60 10.45 -8.64 20.09
CA ILE A 60 10.16 -7.50 19.18
C ILE A 60 10.98 -6.29 19.63
N HIS A 61 11.92 -5.89 18.77
CA HIS A 61 12.68 -4.66 18.99
C HIS A 61 11.80 -3.43 18.75
N ARG A 62 11.75 -2.49 19.72
CA ARG A 62 10.88 -1.30 19.66
C ARG A 62 11.71 -0.04 19.51
N VAL A 63 11.33 0.82 18.55
CA VAL A 63 11.97 2.10 18.28
C VAL A 63 10.92 3.20 18.20
N GLY A 64 10.93 4.16 19.12
CA GLY A 64 10.07 5.34 19.10
C GLY A 64 10.75 6.54 18.44
N GLY A 65 10.00 7.61 18.19
CA GLY A 65 10.50 8.85 17.61
C GLY A 65 10.85 8.77 16.12
N VAL A 66 10.25 7.81 15.41
CA VAL A 66 10.50 7.63 13.97
C VAL A 66 9.47 8.42 13.17
N ASP A 67 9.91 9.52 12.57
CA ASP A 67 9.11 10.34 11.65
C ASP A 67 9.23 9.77 10.22
N LEU A 68 8.11 9.35 9.65
CA LEU A 68 8.05 8.77 8.32
C LEU A 68 8.12 9.83 7.19
N ASN A 69 8.02 11.12 7.51
CA ASN A 69 8.28 12.22 6.56
C ASN A 69 9.78 12.58 6.46
N ALA A 70 10.60 12.01 7.35
CA ALA A 70 12.05 12.24 7.42
C ALA A 70 12.85 11.01 6.96
N PHE A 71 14.17 11.07 7.16
CA PHE A 71 15.04 9.92 6.94
C PHE A 71 14.83 8.87 8.04
N LEU A 72 14.67 7.61 7.65
CA LEU A 72 14.56 6.52 8.60
C LEU A 72 15.90 6.26 9.32
N PRO A 73 15.92 6.10 10.65
CA PRO A 73 17.16 5.98 11.45
C PRO A 73 17.79 4.58 11.33
N PHE A 74 17.79 4.01 10.14
CA PHE A 74 18.33 2.67 9.85
C PHE A 74 19.35 2.73 8.72
N LYS A 75 20.33 1.82 8.77
CA LYS A 75 21.32 1.66 7.70
C LYS A 75 20.69 1.12 6.43
N SER A 76 21.26 1.50 5.29
CA SER A 76 20.87 0.92 3.99
C SER A 76 21.05 -0.60 3.98
N GLY A 77 20.11 -1.31 3.35
CA GLY A 77 20.18 -2.76 3.22
C GLY A 77 20.09 -3.54 4.54
N SER A 78 19.42 -3.00 5.55
CA SER A 78 19.34 -3.61 6.89
C SER A 78 18.24 -4.65 7.02
N PHE A 79 17.18 -4.56 6.21
CA PHE A 79 15.98 -5.36 6.35
C PHE A 79 15.70 -6.23 5.13
N ASP A 80 15.18 -7.42 5.38
CA ASP A 80 14.71 -8.33 4.33
C ASP A 80 13.27 -7.99 3.91
N ALA A 81 12.51 -7.39 4.83
CA ALA A 81 11.12 -7.05 4.62
C ALA A 81 10.74 -5.73 5.32
N VAL A 82 9.80 -4.99 4.73
CA VAL A 82 9.16 -3.81 5.33
C VAL A 82 7.64 -3.98 5.28
N ASN A 83 6.97 -3.63 6.37
CA ASN A 83 5.52 -3.67 6.50
C ASN A 83 5.01 -2.26 6.82
N LEU A 84 4.01 -1.78 6.07
CA LEU A 84 3.41 -0.45 6.19
C LEU A 84 1.89 -0.57 6.07
N VAL A 85 1.17 -0.51 7.20
CA VAL A 85 -0.24 -0.89 7.27
C VAL A 85 -1.11 0.30 7.67
N GLU A 86 -1.93 0.79 6.73
CA GLU A 86 -2.85 1.92 6.93
C GLU A 86 -2.10 3.18 7.44
N VAL A 87 -1.00 3.49 6.81
CA VAL A 87 -0.10 4.58 7.20
C VAL A 87 0.18 5.53 6.06
N ILE A 88 0.40 5.03 4.83
CA ILE A 88 0.85 5.83 3.69
C ILE A 88 -0.10 7.00 3.37
N GLU A 89 -1.39 6.83 3.63
CA GLU A 89 -2.43 7.85 3.46
C GLU A 89 -2.36 9.00 4.48
N HIS A 90 -1.50 8.88 5.47
CA HIS A 90 -1.24 9.92 6.49
C HIS A 90 0.09 10.63 6.27
N ILE A 91 0.89 10.19 5.31
CA ILE A 91 2.23 10.72 5.05
C ILE A 91 2.16 11.81 3.98
N GLU A 92 2.69 12.97 4.32
CA GLU A 92 2.74 14.11 3.41
C GLU A 92 3.75 13.88 2.28
N ASN A 93 4.94 13.37 2.60
CA ASN A 93 6.00 13.11 1.62
C ASN A 93 6.11 11.61 1.28
N GLN A 94 5.07 11.08 0.63
CA GLN A 94 5.01 9.68 0.21
C GLN A 94 6.19 9.25 -0.68
N PRO A 95 6.66 10.06 -1.67
CA PRO A 95 7.84 9.72 -2.46
C PRO A 95 9.10 9.53 -1.61
N GLN A 96 9.32 10.38 -0.62
CA GLN A 96 10.44 10.25 0.30
C GLN A 96 10.35 8.97 1.12
N LEU A 97 9.16 8.61 1.62
CA LEU A 97 8.96 7.38 2.38
C LEU A 97 9.27 6.15 1.52
N ILE A 98 8.76 6.08 0.28
CA ILE A 98 9.04 4.94 -0.62
C ILE A 98 10.53 4.85 -0.96
N ARG A 99 11.21 5.98 -1.17
CA ARG A 99 12.66 6.04 -1.37
C ARG A 99 13.43 5.49 -0.16
N GLU A 100 13.03 5.87 1.06
CA GLU A 100 13.64 5.39 2.29
C GLU A 100 13.39 3.90 2.53
N ILE A 101 12.18 3.42 2.21
CA ILE A 101 11.87 1.98 2.23
C ILE A 101 12.80 1.22 1.26
N ALA A 102 12.99 1.73 0.03
CA ALA A 102 13.93 1.13 -0.92
C ALA A 102 15.36 1.12 -0.37
N ARG A 103 15.79 2.20 0.28
CA ARG A 103 17.15 2.32 0.85
C ARG A 103 17.40 1.33 1.99
N VAL A 104 16.45 1.17 2.90
CA VAL A 104 16.64 0.28 4.07
C VAL A 104 16.44 -1.19 3.75
N LEU A 105 15.74 -1.51 2.66
CA LEU A 105 15.61 -2.87 2.16
C LEU A 105 16.91 -3.38 1.54
N LYS A 106 17.19 -4.66 1.75
CA LYS A 106 18.21 -5.39 0.99
C LYS A 106 17.77 -5.51 -0.48
N PRO A 107 18.73 -5.76 -1.41
CA PRO A 107 18.38 -6.25 -2.76
C PRO A 107 17.43 -7.45 -2.63
N GLU A 108 16.43 -7.51 -3.50
CA GLU A 108 15.39 -8.57 -3.49
C GLU A 108 14.48 -8.55 -2.24
N GLY A 109 14.62 -7.56 -1.36
CA GLY A 109 13.75 -7.35 -0.21
C GLY A 109 12.31 -7.05 -0.62
N VAL A 110 11.38 -7.26 0.29
CA VAL A 110 9.94 -7.17 0.03
C VAL A 110 9.30 -6.08 0.87
N VAL A 111 8.45 -5.26 0.25
CA VAL A 111 7.57 -4.33 0.95
C VAL A 111 6.12 -4.78 0.84
N LEU A 112 5.38 -4.68 1.95
CA LEU A 112 3.94 -4.84 1.99
C LEU A 112 3.31 -3.54 2.47
N ILE A 113 2.38 -3.01 1.66
CA ILE A 113 1.68 -1.75 1.95
C ILE A 113 0.18 -2.02 1.94
N SER A 114 -0.52 -1.63 2.99
CA SER A 114 -1.98 -1.56 2.94
C SER A 114 -2.44 -0.11 3.01
N THR A 115 -3.54 0.17 2.28
CA THR A 115 -4.15 1.50 2.23
C THR A 115 -5.62 1.41 1.83
N PRO A 116 -6.45 2.42 2.16
CA PRO A 116 -7.82 2.49 1.67
C PRO A 116 -7.91 2.45 0.15
N ASN A 117 -8.83 1.65 -0.37
CA ASN A 117 -9.05 1.54 -1.79
C ASN A 117 -10.11 2.55 -2.26
N ILE A 118 -9.65 3.65 -2.81
CA ILE A 118 -10.55 4.68 -3.37
C ILE A 118 -11.03 4.37 -4.79
N LEU A 119 -10.48 3.31 -5.42
CA LEU A 119 -10.86 2.91 -6.79
C LEU A 119 -11.92 1.82 -6.86
N ASN A 120 -12.47 1.35 -5.73
CA ASN A 120 -13.58 0.40 -5.80
C ASN A 120 -14.81 1.03 -6.45
N VAL A 121 -15.64 0.21 -7.09
CA VAL A 121 -16.78 0.68 -7.90
C VAL A 121 -17.73 1.58 -7.11
N HIS A 122 -18.00 1.24 -5.85
CA HIS A 122 -18.87 2.06 -5.00
C HIS A 122 -18.25 3.45 -4.75
N SER A 123 -16.93 3.52 -4.54
CA SER A 123 -16.24 4.81 -4.35
C SER A 123 -16.30 5.67 -5.61
N ARG A 124 -16.10 5.06 -6.79
CA ARG A 124 -16.20 5.75 -8.08
C ARG A 124 -17.61 6.30 -8.33
N LEU A 125 -18.64 5.50 -8.09
CA LEU A 125 -20.04 5.94 -8.22
C LEU A 125 -20.38 7.05 -7.22
N ARG A 126 -19.96 6.89 -5.96
CA ARG A 126 -20.18 7.93 -4.97
C ARG A 126 -19.51 9.25 -5.38
N PHE A 127 -18.25 9.19 -5.84
CA PHE A 127 -17.54 10.38 -6.32
C PHE A 127 -18.28 11.06 -7.48
N LEU A 128 -18.75 10.26 -8.44
CA LEU A 128 -19.52 10.77 -9.59
C LEU A 128 -20.76 11.58 -9.17
N PHE A 129 -21.48 11.12 -8.13
CA PHE A 129 -22.73 11.76 -7.71
C PHE A 129 -22.58 12.80 -6.59
N THR A 130 -21.50 12.74 -5.81
CA THR A 130 -21.38 13.57 -4.59
C THR A 130 -20.08 14.38 -4.52
N GLY A 131 -19.12 14.15 -5.40
CA GLY A 131 -17.77 14.72 -5.32
C GLY A 131 -16.91 14.15 -4.19
N PHE A 132 -17.42 13.19 -3.40
CA PHE A 132 -16.69 12.58 -2.28
C PHE A 132 -16.41 11.11 -2.54
N LEU A 133 -15.16 10.70 -2.39
CA LEU A 133 -14.77 9.30 -2.41
C LEU A 133 -15.37 8.56 -1.21
N ARG A 134 -15.54 7.25 -1.35
CA ARG A 134 -15.97 6.41 -0.24
C ARG A 134 -14.82 6.20 0.75
N GLY A 135 -15.19 5.98 1.99
CA GLY A 135 -14.27 5.74 3.08
C GLY A 135 -14.22 6.91 4.03
N ARG A 136 -13.05 7.21 4.53
CA ARG A 136 -12.86 8.22 5.57
C ARG A 136 -12.77 9.64 5.04
N VAL A 137 -12.91 9.84 3.73
CA VAL A 137 -12.95 11.19 3.15
C VAL A 137 -14.31 11.81 3.43
N ARG A 138 -14.40 12.40 4.59
CA ARG A 138 -15.43 13.36 4.93
C ARG A 138 -14.78 14.74 4.96
N PRO A 139 -15.53 15.81 4.70
CA PRO A 139 -15.03 17.15 4.98
C PRO A 139 -14.46 17.17 6.40
N ALA A 140 -13.22 17.63 6.54
CA ALA A 140 -12.62 17.74 7.87
C ALA A 140 -13.50 18.66 8.72
N HIS A 141 -13.74 18.26 9.96
CA HIS A 141 -14.45 19.13 10.86
C HIS A 141 -13.61 20.39 11.09
N TYR A 142 -14.20 21.57 10.98
CA TYR A 142 -13.47 22.85 11.08
C TYR A 142 -12.72 23.05 12.41
N THR A 143 -13.08 22.29 13.46
CA THR A 143 -12.39 22.26 14.75
C THR A 143 -11.30 21.20 14.85
N SER A 144 -11.05 20.41 13.79
CA SER A 144 -9.98 19.41 13.83
C SER A 144 -8.62 20.08 13.90
N ALA A 145 -7.81 19.69 14.89
CA ALA A 145 -6.45 20.17 15.00
C ALA A 145 -5.59 19.70 13.80
N PRO A 146 -4.55 20.48 13.42
CA PRO A 146 -3.56 20.02 12.44
C PRO A 146 -2.99 18.66 12.84
N GLY A 147 -2.93 17.71 11.91
CA GLY A 147 -2.48 16.33 12.16
C GLY A 147 -3.58 15.37 12.63
N GLN A 148 -4.77 15.85 12.99
CA GLN A 148 -5.94 15.00 13.29
C GLN A 148 -6.86 14.79 12.09
N ALA A 149 -6.55 15.39 10.96
CA ALA A 149 -7.35 15.26 9.76
C ALA A 149 -7.26 13.81 9.22
N PRO A 150 -8.42 13.15 9.02
CA PRO A 150 -8.42 11.77 8.57
C PRO A 150 -8.00 11.69 7.10
N ASN A 151 -6.97 10.88 6.81
CA ASN A 151 -6.59 10.44 5.47
C ASN A 151 -6.56 11.57 4.41
N ILE A 152 -5.79 12.63 4.65
CA ILE A 152 -5.73 13.80 3.74
C ILE A 152 -4.98 13.45 2.45
N TYR A 153 -3.97 12.57 2.55
CA TYR A 153 -3.09 12.23 1.43
C TYR A 153 -3.47 10.89 0.81
N LEU A 154 -4.75 10.73 0.48
CA LEU A 154 -5.23 9.51 -0.17
C LEU A 154 -4.49 9.28 -1.47
N LEU A 155 -3.94 8.08 -1.57
CA LEU A 155 -3.20 7.62 -2.73
C LEU A 155 -4.06 6.62 -3.50
N HIS A 156 -4.30 6.83 -4.78
CA HIS A 156 -4.92 5.78 -5.58
C HIS A 156 -3.87 4.78 -6.10
N PHE A 157 -4.32 3.59 -6.48
CA PHE A 157 -3.44 2.49 -6.86
C PHE A 157 -2.45 2.86 -7.97
N TYR A 158 -2.83 3.70 -8.93
CA TYR A 158 -1.95 4.10 -10.02
C TYR A 158 -0.75 4.92 -9.51
N GLU A 159 -0.98 5.85 -8.58
CA GLU A 159 0.09 6.64 -7.95
C GLU A 159 1.02 5.74 -7.14
N LEU A 160 0.45 4.81 -6.34
CA LEU A 160 1.25 3.83 -5.60
C LEU A 160 2.07 2.94 -6.56
N TYR A 161 1.45 2.48 -7.66
CA TYR A 161 2.14 1.71 -8.70
C TYR A 161 3.31 2.50 -9.29
N TYR A 162 3.07 3.78 -9.66
CA TYR A 162 4.09 4.67 -10.21
C TYR A 162 5.24 4.90 -9.23
N LEU A 163 4.94 5.21 -7.97
CA LEU A 163 5.97 5.41 -6.94
C LEU A 163 6.80 4.15 -6.72
N LEU A 164 6.16 3.00 -6.59
CA LEU A 164 6.85 1.72 -6.43
C LEU A 164 7.75 1.43 -7.64
N PHE A 165 7.23 1.58 -8.86
CA PHE A 165 7.99 1.37 -10.08
C PHE A 165 9.19 2.32 -10.18
N HIS A 166 8.99 3.61 -9.87
CA HIS A 166 10.04 4.64 -9.92
C HIS A 166 11.20 4.35 -8.97
N TYR A 167 10.90 3.80 -7.78
CA TYR A 167 11.92 3.44 -6.79
C TYR A 167 12.38 1.97 -6.87
N GLY A 168 12.18 1.33 -8.02
CA GLY A 168 12.75 0.01 -8.30
C GLY A 168 11.98 -1.17 -7.72
N PHE A 169 10.71 -1.01 -7.42
CA PHE A 169 9.86 -2.10 -6.97
C PHE A 169 9.03 -2.70 -8.11
N GLU A 170 8.82 -3.99 -8.05
CA GLU A 170 7.87 -4.72 -8.90
C GLU A 170 6.73 -5.28 -8.04
N ILE A 171 5.48 -4.91 -8.36
CA ILE A 171 4.31 -5.45 -7.67
C ILE A 171 4.17 -6.93 -8.02
N ARG A 172 4.18 -7.78 -7.00
CA ARG A 172 4.03 -9.23 -7.10
C ARG A 172 2.63 -9.69 -6.78
N GLU A 173 1.97 -8.98 -5.88
CA GLU A 173 0.68 -9.39 -5.38
C GLU A 173 -0.19 -8.20 -5.02
N LEU A 174 -1.49 -8.34 -5.29
CA LEU A 174 -2.54 -7.44 -4.85
C LEU A 174 -3.64 -8.27 -4.19
N ARG A 175 -3.77 -8.15 -2.86
CA ARG A 175 -4.80 -8.89 -2.11
C ARG A 175 -5.98 -8.02 -1.74
N LYS A 176 -7.14 -8.66 -1.81
CA LYS A 176 -8.40 -8.12 -1.30
C LYS A 176 -8.44 -8.23 0.23
N THR A 177 -9.12 -7.29 0.84
CA THR A 177 -9.52 -7.36 2.23
C THR A 177 -10.99 -7.80 2.32
N LYS A 178 -11.86 -6.98 2.90
CA LYS A 178 -13.30 -7.27 2.96
C LYS A 178 -13.97 -6.91 1.63
N ILE A 179 -14.77 -7.84 1.10
CA ILE A 179 -15.68 -7.59 -0.03
C ILE A 179 -17.08 -7.36 0.53
N LYS A 180 -17.79 -6.38 -0.02
CA LYS A 180 -19.22 -6.14 0.23
C LYS A 180 -20.03 -6.54 -0.98
N PHE A 181 -21.23 -7.06 -0.79
CA PHE A 181 -22.08 -7.54 -1.89
C PHE A 181 -22.61 -6.41 -2.79
N ALA A 182 -22.95 -5.25 -2.21
CA ALA A 182 -23.47 -4.13 -3.01
C ALA A 182 -22.53 -3.68 -4.16
N PRO A 183 -21.19 -3.55 -3.97
CA PRO A 183 -20.29 -3.27 -5.07
C PRO A 183 -20.28 -4.31 -6.18
N LEU A 184 -20.59 -5.57 -5.89
CA LEU A 184 -20.58 -6.63 -6.89
C LEU A 184 -21.65 -6.40 -7.97
N PHE A 185 -22.89 -6.05 -7.57
CA PHE A 185 -23.96 -5.73 -8.51
C PHE A 185 -23.57 -4.56 -9.42
N PHE A 186 -23.11 -3.46 -8.84
CA PHE A 186 -22.68 -2.30 -9.62
C PHE A 186 -21.47 -2.61 -10.51
N THR A 187 -20.57 -3.49 -10.06
CA THR A 187 -19.43 -3.92 -10.87
C THR A 187 -19.92 -4.66 -12.11
N ILE A 188 -20.84 -5.61 -12.00
CA ILE A 188 -21.37 -6.34 -13.13
C ILE A 188 -22.03 -5.39 -14.15
N VAL A 189 -22.84 -4.45 -13.67
CA VAL A 189 -23.56 -3.50 -14.53
C VAL A 189 -22.63 -2.52 -15.24
N PHE A 190 -21.67 -1.94 -14.52
CA PHE A 190 -20.81 -0.88 -15.06
C PHE A 190 -19.48 -1.37 -15.63
N TYR A 191 -19.09 -2.63 -15.41
CA TYR A 191 -17.82 -3.18 -15.86
C TYR A 191 -17.55 -3.00 -17.37
N PRO A 192 -18.50 -3.36 -18.28
CA PRO A 192 -18.24 -3.22 -19.71
C PRO A 192 -17.96 -1.77 -20.12
N MET A 193 -18.72 -0.84 -19.58
CA MET A 193 -18.56 0.59 -19.85
C MET A 193 -17.23 1.12 -19.28
N MET A 194 -16.93 0.81 -18.03
CA MET A 194 -15.66 1.22 -17.42
C MET A 194 -14.46 0.65 -18.18
N TRP A 195 -14.55 -0.62 -18.60
CA TRP A 195 -13.50 -1.27 -19.39
C TRP A 195 -13.30 -0.56 -20.73
N LEU A 196 -14.37 -0.32 -21.48
CA LEU A 196 -14.32 0.31 -22.79
C LEU A 196 -13.69 1.71 -22.71
N PHE A 197 -14.16 2.56 -21.81
CA PHE A 197 -13.63 3.91 -21.64
C PHE A 197 -12.18 3.91 -21.15
N SER A 198 -11.83 3.01 -20.22
CA SER A 198 -10.44 2.91 -19.75
C SER A 198 -9.52 2.36 -20.84
N LEU A 199 -9.97 1.42 -21.66
CA LEU A 199 -9.22 0.91 -22.79
C LEU A 199 -8.92 2.01 -23.81
N GLU A 200 -9.92 2.81 -24.12
CA GLU A 200 -9.76 3.95 -25.06
C GLU A 200 -8.80 4.99 -24.49
N ALA A 201 -9.08 5.47 -23.28
CA ALA A 201 -8.31 6.58 -22.69
C ALA A 201 -6.86 6.21 -22.35
N VAL A 202 -6.60 4.97 -21.94
CA VAL A 202 -5.30 4.59 -21.34
C VAL A 202 -4.43 3.81 -22.35
N VAL A 203 -5.03 3.06 -23.25
CA VAL A 203 -4.31 2.16 -24.16
C VAL A 203 -4.36 2.65 -25.60
N ARG A 204 -5.55 2.89 -26.14
CA ARG A 204 -5.70 3.25 -27.55
C ARG A 204 -5.23 4.67 -27.87
N ALA A 205 -5.43 5.61 -26.94
CA ALA A 205 -4.94 6.97 -27.09
C ALA A 205 -3.41 7.08 -27.02
N GLU A 206 -2.72 6.08 -26.44
CA GLU A 206 -1.27 6.08 -26.33
C GLU A 206 -0.60 5.67 -27.65
N LYS A 207 0.26 6.54 -28.16
CA LYS A 207 0.96 6.34 -29.45
C LYS A 207 2.25 5.54 -29.29
N ASP A 208 2.97 5.70 -28.17
CA ASP A 208 4.20 4.94 -27.89
C ASP A 208 3.88 3.47 -27.58
N PRO A 209 4.40 2.51 -28.38
CA PRO A 209 4.17 1.08 -28.16
C PRO A 209 4.71 0.56 -26.82
N VAL A 210 5.81 1.11 -26.33
CA VAL A 210 6.42 0.72 -25.05
C VAL A 210 5.53 1.19 -23.91
N GLN A 211 5.12 2.45 -23.91
CA GLN A 211 4.21 3.01 -22.92
C GLN A 211 2.86 2.29 -22.97
N ARG A 212 2.34 1.96 -24.14
CA ARG A 212 1.11 1.18 -24.31
C ARG A 212 1.22 -0.19 -23.62
N GLY A 213 2.37 -0.85 -23.70
CA GLY A 213 2.63 -2.10 -22.99
C GLY A 213 2.56 -1.94 -21.46
N TYR A 214 3.10 -0.85 -20.90
CA TYR A 214 2.96 -0.52 -19.48
C TYR A 214 1.51 -0.21 -19.10
N ASN A 215 0.82 0.56 -19.93
CA ASN A 215 -0.59 0.92 -19.72
C ASN A 215 -1.50 -0.32 -19.68
N TRP A 216 -1.24 -1.33 -20.51
CA TRP A 216 -1.94 -2.61 -20.45
C TRP A 216 -1.76 -3.34 -19.12
N ARG A 217 -0.55 -3.32 -18.54
CA ARG A 217 -0.31 -3.93 -17.22
C ARG A 217 -1.09 -3.21 -16.13
N ILE A 218 -1.08 -1.89 -16.15
CA ILE A 218 -1.85 -1.06 -15.21
C ILE A 218 -3.35 -1.34 -15.36
N LEU A 219 -3.86 -1.40 -16.58
CA LEU A 219 -5.26 -1.66 -16.84
C LEU A 219 -5.70 -3.03 -16.27
N LYS A 220 -4.88 -4.07 -16.44
CA LYS A 220 -5.14 -5.38 -15.83
C LYS A 220 -5.27 -5.31 -14.30
N TRP A 221 -4.39 -4.55 -13.64
CA TRP A 221 -4.49 -4.34 -12.20
C TRP A 221 -5.76 -3.57 -11.83
N LEU A 222 -6.07 -2.48 -12.53
CA LEU A 222 -7.24 -1.62 -12.26
C LEU A 222 -8.57 -2.37 -12.36
N PHE A 223 -8.64 -3.40 -13.19
CA PHE A 223 -9.82 -4.26 -13.35
C PHE A 223 -9.72 -5.58 -12.59
N SER A 224 -8.78 -5.71 -11.69
CA SER A 224 -8.69 -6.87 -10.79
C SER A 224 -9.77 -6.81 -9.69
N TRP A 225 -10.23 -7.97 -9.26
CA TRP A 225 -11.22 -8.09 -8.19
C TRP A 225 -10.85 -7.34 -6.89
N PRO A 226 -9.58 -7.37 -6.42
CA PRO A 226 -9.18 -6.59 -5.25
C PRO A 226 -9.47 -5.10 -5.41
N LEU A 227 -9.15 -4.51 -6.56
CA LEU A 227 -9.37 -3.07 -6.79
C LEU A 227 -10.83 -2.71 -7.04
N LEU A 228 -11.59 -3.58 -7.68
CA LEU A 228 -13.00 -3.27 -7.96
C LEU A 228 -13.91 -3.39 -6.73
N LEU A 229 -13.60 -4.30 -5.80
CA LEU A 229 -14.55 -4.71 -4.77
C LEU A 229 -14.11 -4.46 -3.32
N SER A 230 -12.81 -4.35 -3.03
CA SER A 230 -12.34 -4.25 -1.64
C SER A 230 -12.39 -2.83 -1.09
N ASP A 231 -12.66 -2.70 0.20
CA ASP A 231 -12.59 -1.41 0.91
C ASP A 231 -11.12 -0.95 1.12
N ASN A 232 -10.21 -1.88 1.37
CA ASN A 232 -8.77 -1.65 1.47
C ASN A 232 -8.05 -2.64 0.56
N ILE A 233 -6.88 -2.28 0.11
CA ILE A 233 -5.98 -3.15 -0.66
C ILE A 233 -4.71 -3.42 0.12
N VAL A 234 -4.12 -4.58 -0.12
CA VAL A 234 -2.78 -4.95 0.34
C VAL A 234 -1.92 -5.22 -0.88
N VAL A 235 -0.90 -4.41 -1.06
CA VAL A 235 0.05 -4.48 -2.17
C VAL A 235 1.36 -5.04 -1.65
N LYS A 236 1.84 -6.12 -2.26
CA LYS A 236 3.15 -6.69 -1.99
C LYS A 236 4.06 -6.46 -3.19
N ALA A 237 5.20 -5.85 -2.96
CA ALA A 237 6.15 -5.52 -4.02
C ALA A 237 7.57 -5.93 -3.62
N LYS A 238 8.33 -6.34 -4.61
CA LYS A 238 9.72 -6.79 -4.47
C LYS A 238 10.67 -5.71 -4.98
N HIS A 239 11.72 -5.41 -4.23
CA HIS A 239 12.75 -4.45 -4.60
C HIS A 239 13.73 -5.10 -5.59
N CYS A 240 13.72 -4.63 -6.83
CA CYS A 240 14.57 -5.11 -7.92
C CYS A 240 15.65 -4.06 -8.23
N ALA A 241 16.76 -4.12 -7.52
CA ALA A 241 17.84 -3.10 -7.57
C ALA A 241 18.36 -2.73 -8.98
N ASN A 242 18.08 -3.55 -10.01
CA ASN A 242 18.61 -3.36 -11.36
C ASN A 242 17.56 -2.89 -12.40
N SER A 243 16.31 -2.58 -12.02
CA SER A 243 15.25 -2.37 -13.01
C SER A 243 15.15 -0.95 -13.56
N VAL A 244 15.63 0.06 -12.87
CA VAL A 244 15.46 1.48 -13.27
C VAL A 244 16.68 2.00 -14.07
N SER A 245 17.90 1.54 -13.76
CA SER A 245 19.12 2.03 -14.41
C SER A 245 19.33 1.55 -15.86
N SER A 246 18.71 0.44 -16.26
CA SER A 246 18.95 -0.15 -17.61
C SER A 246 17.88 0.22 -18.66
N LYS A 247 16.80 0.90 -18.29
CA LYS A 247 15.68 1.22 -19.19
C LYS A 247 15.53 2.71 -19.49
N ALA A 248 16.43 3.54 -18.95
CA ALA A 248 16.49 4.99 -19.23
C ALA A 248 17.66 5.37 -20.17
N LYS A 249 18.19 4.39 -20.92
CA LYS A 249 19.13 4.63 -22.04
C LYS A 249 18.48 4.24 -23.34
#